data_91de033eb269339be958b04255f7fe2f
#
_entry.id   91de033eb269339be958b04255f7fe2f
#
_cell.length_a   1.000
_cell.length_b   1.000
_cell.length_c   1.000
_cell.angle_alpha   90.00
_cell.angle_beta   90.00
_cell.angle_gamma   90.00
#
_symmetry.space_group_name_H-M   'P 1'
#
loop_
_entity.id
_entity.type
_entity.pdbx_description
1 polymer ?
#
loop_
_entity_poly.entity_id
_entity_poly.type
_entity_poly.pdbx_seq_one_letter_code
_entity_poly.pdbx_strand_id
1 'polypeptide(L)'
;KFIPHPEKIILCDIYGSEKRIKEIEIFLKKELFFNGIIETKISSKNISDSIYEADMMICAVSSSNILDIDKLKQNCIVIDDSFPHCFDINKAIKRMEISKDIFVIGGGLLDIGNFERTIYLPLENELLKEYLTKNIISKCIASCQLESLLMVKNPQLNITTGLVDYNQVLEYISVINDLEIKSSTFHLGNYLLRINNS
;
A
#
# COMPACT_ATOMS: atom_id res chain seq x y z
N LYS A 1 8.72 -15.97 3.90
CA LYS A 1 7.49 -16.20 4.70
C LYS A 1 7.54 -15.25 5.88
N PHE A 2 6.96 -14.07 5.75
CA PHE A 2 7.04 -13.02 6.77
C PHE A 2 5.77 -12.96 7.64
N ILE A 3 4.66 -13.50 7.15
CA ILE A 3 3.37 -13.50 7.83
C ILE A 3 2.82 -14.94 7.77
N PRO A 4 2.18 -15.45 8.84
CA PRO A 4 1.47 -16.72 8.80
C PRO A 4 0.42 -16.71 7.67
N HIS A 5 0.17 -17.86 7.08
CA HIS A 5 -0.92 -17.96 6.11
C HIS A 5 -2.24 -17.59 6.79
N PRO A 6 -3.03 -16.67 6.23
CA PRO A 6 -4.33 -16.34 6.79
C PRO A 6 -5.28 -17.54 6.62
N GLU A 7 -6.23 -17.68 7.53
CA GLU A 7 -7.29 -18.69 7.39
C GLU A 7 -8.27 -18.30 6.28
N LYS A 8 -8.46 -17.00 6.08
CA LYS A 8 -9.43 -16.46 5.14
C LYS A 8 -8.87 -15.22 4.43
N ILE A 9 -9.12 -15.13 3.13
CA ILE A 9 -8.86 -13.95 2.31
C ILE A 9 -10.19 -13.42 1.76
N ILE A 10 -10.46 -12.13 1.92
CA ILE A 10 -11.59 -11.46 1.31
C ILE A 10 -11.04 -10.57 0.19
N LEU A 11 -11.38 -10.89 -1.05
CA LEU A 11 -11.09 -10.07 -2.22
C LEU A 11 -12.26 -9.14 -2.45
N CYS A 12 -12.03 -7.83 -2.36
CA CYS A 12 -13.06 -6.82 -2.50
C CYS A 12 -12.70 -5.83 -3.61
N ASP A 13 -13.64 -5.57 -4.51
CA ASP A 13 -13.49 -4.58 -5.57
C ASP A 13 -14.85 -4.02 -6.00
N ILE A 14 -14.83 -3.04 -6.90
CA ILE A 14 -16.04 -2.43 -7.47
C ILE A 14 -16.66 -3.31 -8.57
N TYR A 15 -17.91 -3.04 -8.89
CA TYR A 15 -18.63 -3.66 -9.99
C TYR A 15 -17.87 -3.49 -11.33
N GLY A 16 -17.74 -4.56 -12.09
CA GLY A 16 -16.97 -4.62 -13.33
C GLY A 16 -15.57 -5.25 -13.19
N SER A 17 -15.11 -5.50 -11.95
CA SER A 17 -13.82 -6.15 -11.68
C SER A 17 -13.92 -7.66 -11.45
N GLU A 18 -15.08 -8.27 -11.69
CA GLU A 18 -15.36 -9.68 -11.37
C GLU A 18 -14.36 -10.63 -12.03
N LYS A 19 -14.02 -10.34 -13.29
CA LYS A 19 -13.04 -11.16 -14.04
C LYS A 19 -11.67 -11.12 -13.35
N ARG A 20 -11.19 -9.92 -12.98
CA ARG A 20 -9.90 -9.74 -12.33
C ARG A 20 -9.87 -10.42 -10.96
N ILE A 21 -10.90 -10.26 -10.17
CA ILE A 21 -11.02 -10.94 -8.87
C ILE A 21 -10.97 -12.46 -9.03
N LYS A 22 -11.65 -12.98 -10.04
CA LYS A 22 -11.63 -14.42 -10.33
C LYS A 22 -10.25 -14.92 -10.75
N GLU A 23 -9.53 -14.15 -11.53
CA GLU A 23 -8.14 -14.44 -11.91
C GLU A 23 -7.23 -14.46 -10.68
N ILE A 24 -7.38 -13.49 -9.75
CA ILE A 24 -6.64 -13.48 -8.47
C ILE A 24 -6.99 -14.70 -7.62
N GLU A 25 -8.27 -15.06 -7.50
CA GLU A 25 -8.68 -16.27 -6.76
C GLU A 25 -8.02 -17.53 -7.32
N ILE A 26 -8.02 -17.67 -8.65
CA ILE A 26 -7.39 -18.80 -9.33
C ILE A 26 -5.88 -18.83 -9.05
N PHE A 27 -5.22 -17.68 -9.15
CA PHE A 27 -3.79 -17.52 -8.89
C PHE A 27 -3.45 -17.92 -7.46
N LEU A 28 -4.18 -17.41 -6.46
CA LEU A 28 -3.98 -17.77 -5.06
C LEU A 28 -4.07 -19.28 -4.82
N LYS A 29 -5.06 -19.94 -5.43
CA LYS A 29 -5.29 -21.37 -5.25
C LYS A 29 -4.27 -22.24 -6.00
N LYS A 30 -3.99 -21.91 -7.26
CA LYS A 30 -3.18 -22.75 -8.13
C LYS A 30 -1.69 -22.51 -8.04
N GLU A 31 -1.29 -21.23 -8.03
CA GLU A 31 0.14 -20.86 -8.08
C GLU A 31 0.73 -20.71 -6.67
N LEU A 32 -0.06 -20.17 -5.73
CA LEU A 32 0.40 -19.97 -4.35
C LEU A 32 -0.07 -21.06 -3.39
N PHE A 33 -0.83 -22.04 -3.88
CA PHE A 33 -1.32 -23.19 -3.11
C PHE A 33 -2.04 -22.79 -1.82
N PHE A 34 -2.78 -21.66 -1.88
CA PHE A 34 -3.56 -21.22 -0.73
C PHE A 34 -4.74 -22.16 -0.49
N ASN A 35 -4.79 -22.76 0.68
CA ASN A 35 -5.78 -23.76 1.08
C ASN A 35 -6.87 -23.23 2.03
N GLY A 36 -6.81 -21.95 2.38
CA GLY A 36 -7.83 -21.28 3.21
C GLY A 36 -9.09 -20.90 2.44
N ILE A 37 -9.97 -20.17 3.11
CA ILE A 37 -11.22 -19.68 2.55
C ILE A 37 -10.93 -18.44 1.71
N ILE A 38 -11.45 -18.38 0.49
CA ILE A 38 -11.46 -17.15 -0.33
C ILE A 38 -12.92 -16.72 -0.51
N GLU A 39 -13.26 -15.53 -0.04
CA GLU A 39 -14.49 -14.85 -0.33
C GLU A 39 -14.27 -13.72 -1.32
N THR A 40 -15.22 -13.50 -2.21
CA THR A 40 -15.21 -12.38 -3.14
C THR A 40 -16.39 -11.45 -2.85
N LYS A 41 -16.13 -10.15 -2.79
CA LYS A 41 -17.13 -9.11 -2.54
C LYS A 41 -17.04 -8.08 -3.65
N ILE A 42 -18.09 -7.99 -4.44
CA ILE A 42 -18.22 -6.99 -5.49
C ILE A 42 -19.26 -5.97 -5.05
N SER A 43 -18.90 -4.71 -5.09
CA SER A 43 -19.76 -3.63 -4.61
C SER A 43 -19.99 -2.57 -5.68
N SER A 44 -21.19 -2.06 -5.80
CA SER A 44 -21.52 -0.98 -6.74
C SER A 44 -21.25 0.42 -6.18
N LYS A 45 -21.40 0.63 -4.88
CA LYS A 45 -21.23 1.95 -4.23
C LYS A 45 -20.66 1.87 -2.81
N ASN A 46 -21.03 0.87 -2.03
CA ASN A 46 -20.63 0.75 -0.64
C ASN A 46 -19.87 -0.54 -0.44
N ILE A 47 -18.83 -0.49 0.34
CA ILE A 47 -18.09 -1.68 0.75
C ILE A 47 -19.00 -2.55 1.62
N SER A 48 -18.90 -3.87 1.45
CA SER A 48 -19.62 -4.83 2.30
C SER A 48 -19.18 -4.71 3.76
N ASP A 49 -20.12 -4.64 4.69
CA ASP A 49 -19.80 -4.56 6.13
C ASP A 49 -18.95 -5.75 6.62
N SER A 50 -19.00 -6.88 5.94
CA SER A 50 -18.19 -8.06 6.32
C SER A 50 -16.68 -7.86 6.21
N ILE A 51 -16.19 -6.85 5.48
CA ILE A 51 -14.76 -6.58 5.42
C ILE A 51 -14.23 -5.99 6.71
N TYR A 52 -15.07 -5.28 7.47
CA TYR A 52 -14.66 -4.62 8.73
C TYR A 52 -14.31 -5.62 9.85
N GLU A 53 -14.63 -6.91 9.65
CA GLU A 53 -14.23 -8.00 10.54
C GLU A 53 -12.82 -8.53 10.26
N ALA A 54 -12.13 -8.01 9.26
CA ALA A 54 -10.78 -8.45 8.92
C ALA A 54 -9.76 -8.02 9.99
N ASP A 55 -8.78 -8.88 10.27
CA ASP A 55 -7.65 -8.57 11.15
C ASP A 55 -6.62 -7.68 10.46
N MET A 56 -6.51 -7.82 9.13
CA MET A 56 -5.62 -7.03 8.29
C MET A 56 -6.32 -6.65 6.99
N MET A 57 -6.14 -5.40 6.58
CA MET A 57 -6.61 -4.88 5.29
C MET A 57 -5.44 -4.33 4.50
N ILE A 58 -5.42 -4.62 3.20
CA ILE A 58 -4.53 -3.97 2.23
C ILE A 58 -5.44 -3.24 1.25
N CYS A 59 -5.34 -1.92 1.22
CA CYS A 59 -6.13 -1.06 0.36
C CYS A 59 -5.27 -0.51 -0.78
N ALA A 60 -5.78 -0.61 -2.02
CA ALA A 60 -5.14 -0.08 -3.23
C ALA A 60 -6.23 0.41 -4.18
N VAL A 61 -6.86 1.51 -3.84
CA VAL A 61 -8.00 2.07 -4.59
C VAL A 61 -7.71 3.49 -5.07
N SER A 62 -8.45 3.96 -6.06
CA SER A 62 -8.30 5.30 -6.64
C SER A 62 -9.34 6.31 -6.15
N SER A 63 -10.11 5.98 -5.12
CA SER A 63 -11.18 6.84 -4.60
C SER A 63 -11.03 7.06 -3.10
N SER A 64 -11.31 8.29 -2.65
CA SER A 64 -11.27 8.68 -1.25
C SER A 64 -12.55 8.27 -0.50
N ASN A 65 -12.45 8.20 0.84
CA ASN A 65 -13.58 8.03 1.76
C ASN A 65 -14.46 6.79 1.48
N ILE A 66 -13.83 5.70 1.05
CA ILE A 66 -14.50 4.41 0.84
C ILE A 66 -14.56 3.62 2.16
N LEU A 67 -13.46 3.62 2.92
CA LEU A 67 -13.32 2.88 4.16
C LEU A 67 -13.73 3.77 5.35
N ASP A 68 -14.66 3.29 6.16
CA ASP A 68 -15.06 3.97 7.40
C ASP A 68 -14.19 3.49 8.57
N ILE A 69 -13.31 4.36 9.04
CA ILE A 69 -12.40 4.08 10.15
C ILE A 69 -13.13 3.69 11.43
N ASP A 70 -14.31 4.26 11.68
CA ASP A 70 -15.06 4.00 12.90
C ASP A 70 -15.63 2.56 12.96
N LYS A 71 -15.81 1.93 11.81
CA LYS A 71 -16.30 0.55 11.70
C LYS A 71 -15.22 -0.52 11.83
N LEU A 72 -13.94 -0.15 11.77
CA LEU A 72 -12.86 -1.12 11.86
C LEU A 72 -12.90 -1.89 13.18
N LYS A 73 -12.75 -3.19 13.10
CA LYS A 73 -12.56 -4.08 14.24
C LYS A 73 -11.37 -3.63 15.09
N GLN A 74 -11.45 -3.85 16.39
CA GLN A 74 -10.30 -3.64 17.29
C GLN A 74 -9.11 -4.53 16.88
N ASN A 75 -7.91 -3.99 17.00
CA ASN A 75 -6.64 -4.59 16.57
C ASN A 75 -6.51 -4.82 15.06
N CYS A 76 -7.37 -4.20 14.25
CA CYS A 76 -7.22 -4.25 12.80
C CYS A 76 -5.96 -3.48 12.36
N ILE A 77 -5.20 -4.08 11.45
CA ILE A 77 -4.07 -3.44 10.76
C ILE A 77 -4.53 -3.04 9.36
N VAL A 78 -4.36 -1.77 9.01
CA VAL A 78 -4.65 -1.27 7.65
C VAL A 78 -3.36 -0.77 7.00
N ILE A 79 -3.06 -1.30 5.82
CA ILE A 79 -1.98 -0.84 4.96
C ILE A 79 -2.64 -0.22 3.72
N ASP A 80 -2.52 1.09 3.56
CA ASP A 80 -3.20 1.81 2.48
C ASP A 80 -2.22 2.31 1.42
N ASP A 81 -2.21 1.66 0.27
CA ASP A 81 -1.46 2.07 -0.94
C ASP A 81 -2.32 2.88 -1.91
N SER A 82 -3.43 3.43 -1.42
CA SER A 82 -4.36 4.23 -2.23
C SER A 82 -3.87 5.67 -2.38
N PHE A 83 -4.13 6.25 -3.55
CA PHE A 83 -3.92 7.68 -3.75
C PHE A 83 -5.11 8.28 -4.52
N PRO A 84 -5.88 9.18 -3.86
CA PRO A 84 -5.81 9.61 -2.45
C PRO A 84 -6.13 8.48 -1.47
N HIS A 85 -5.80 8.68 -0.17
CA HIS A 85 -6.14 7.71 0.86
C HIS A 85 -7.64 7.37 0.85
N CYS A 86 -7.96 6.08 1.02
CA CYS A 86 -9.34 5.61 0.90
C CYS A 86 -10.22 5.87 2.13
N PHE A 87 -9.71 6.57 3.13
CA PHE A 87 -10.39 6.94 4.38
C PHE A 87 -9.99 8.35 4.86
N ASP A 88 -10.68 8.85 5.88
CA ASP A 88 -10.33 10.09 6.57
C ASP A 88 -9.08 9.89 7.44
N ILE A 89 -7.96 10.49 7.03
CA ILE A 89 -6.67 10.43 7.73
C ILE A 89 -6.78 10.96 9.15
N ASN A 90 -7.48 12.07 9.37
CA ASN A 90 -7.58 12.69 10.68
C ASN A 90 -8.34 11.80 11.67
N LYS A 91 -9.40 11.13 11.21
CA LYS A 91 -10.11 10.10 12.00
C LYS A 91 -9.19 8.94 12.35
N ALA A 92 -8.42 8.44 11.39
CA ALA A 92 -7.49 7.34 11.61
C ALA A 92 -6.42 7.71 12.65
N ILE A 93 -5.76 8.86 12.50
CA ILE A 93 -4.77 9.36 13.45
C ILE A 93 -5.38 9.51 14.85
N LYS A 94 -6.55 10.17 14.94
CA LYS A 94 -7.24 10.36 16.21
C LYS A 94 -7.55 9.04 16.91
N ARG A 95 -8.03 8.03 16.17
CA ARG A 95 -8.34 6.72 16.73
C ARG A 95 -7.08 5.98 17.18
N MET A 96 -5.99 6.05 16.39
CA MET A 96 -4.70 5.47 16.78
C MET A 96 -4.11 6.12 18.04
N GLU A 97 -4.25 7.43 18.19
CA GLU A 97 -3.68 8.15 19.35
C GLU A 97 -4.51 8.00 20.63
N ILE A 98 -5.84 8.03 20.51
CA ILE A 98 -6.76 8.05 21.66
C ILE A 98 -7.14 6.64 22.07
N SER A 99 -7.77 5.88 21.17
CA SER A 99 -8.26 4.53 21.46
C SER A 99 -7.15 3.50 21.42
N LYS A 100 -6.13 3.71 20.57
CA LYS A 100 -4.97 2.83 20.39
C LYS A 100 -5.36 1.39 20.05
N ASP A 101 -6.49 1.23 19.38
CA ASP A 101 -7.11 -0.06 19.10
C ASP A 101 -7.05 -0.46 17.62
N ILE A 102 -6.42 0.36 16.78
CA ILE A 102 -6.12 0.05 15.37
C ILE A 102 -4.71 0.50 15.02
N PHE A 103 -4.16 -0.05 13.94
CA PHE A 103 -2.89 0.37 13.38
C PHE A 103 -3.06 0.66 11.88
N VAL A 104 -2.90 1.91 11.46
CA VAL A 104 -3.11 2.35 10.08
C VAL A 104 -1.85 3.02 9.56
N ILE A 105 -1.34 2.53 8.42
CA ILE A 105 -0.14 3.06 7.77
C ILE A 105 -0.38 3.29 6.28
N GLY A 106 0.32 4.26 5.72
CA GLY A 106 0.48 4.40 4.28
C GLY A 106 1.43 3.33 3.73
N GLY A 107 1.08 2.78 2.58
CA GLY A 107 1.91 1.85 1.82
C GLY A 107 2.60 2.52 0.63
N GLY A 108 3.33 1.74 -0.14
CA GLY A 108 3.83 2.12 -1.46
C GLY A 108 4.96 3.15 -1.49
N LEU A 109 5.52 3.57 -0.34
CA LEU A 109 6.66 4.47 -0.30
C LEU A 109 7.95 3.75 0.07
N LEU A 110 9.00 4.06 -0.66
CA LEU A 110 10.33 3.49 -0.50
C LEU A 110 11.35 4.59 -0.22
N ASP A 111 12.22 4.37 0.77
CA ASP A 111 13.37 5.22 1.08
C ASP A 111 14.51 4.85 0.13
N ILE A 112 14.85 5.77 -0.75
CA ILE A 112 15.93 5.61 -1.74
C ILE A 112 17.27 6.15 -1.26
N GLY A 113 17.41 6.45 0.02
CA GLY A 113 18.66 6.89 0.64
C GLY A 113 19.15 8.23 0.12
N ASN A 114 20.41 8.24 -0.38
CA ASN A 114 21.09 9.46 -0.81
C ASN A 114 20.84 9.85 -2.27
N PHE A 115 19.80 9.33 -2.90
CA PHE A 115 19.42 9.78 -4.24
C PHE A 115 18.96 11.25 -4.19
N GLU A 116 19.59 12.08 -5.01
CA GLU A 116 19.14 13.45 -5.20
C GLU A 116 17.93 13.47 -6.13
N ARG A 117 16.83 14.05 -5.65
CA ARG A 117 15.66 14.31 -6.47
C ARG A 117 15.77 15.71 -7.05
N THR A 118 15.95 15.81 -8.36
CA THR A 118 15.89 17.09 -9.07
C THR A 118 14.49 17.31 -9.61
N ILE A 119 13.86 18.42 -9.20
CA ILE A 119 12.56 18.84 -9.71
C ILE A 119 12.80 19.87 -10.79
N TYR A 120 12.49 19.53 -12.04
CA TYR A 120 12.63 20.43 -13.20
C TYR A 120 11.39 21.32 -13.45
N LEU A 121 10.38 21.23 -12.58
CA LEU A 121 9.21 22.11 -12.70
C LEU A 121 9.58 23.52 -12.21
N PRO A 122 9.16 24.58 -12.91
CA PRO A 122 9.33 25.96 -12.47
C PRO A 122 8.37 26.24 -11.31
N LEU A 123 8.66 25.66 -10.15
CA LEU A 123 7.97 25.99 -8.91
C LEU A 123 8.58 27.28 -8.36
N GLU A 124 7.74 28.17 -7.86
CA GLU A 124 8.20 29.30 -7.08
C GLU A 124 9.06 28.81 -5.92
N ASN A 125 10.16 29.51 -5.63
CA ASN A 125 11.15 29.10 -4.63
C ASN A 125 10.52 28.81 -3.25
N GLU A 126 9.45 29.52 -2.89
CA GLU A 126 8.72 29.30 -1.62
C GLU A 126 7.96 27.97 -1.62
N LEU A 127 7.27 27.62 -2.71
CA LEU A 127 6.58 26.34 -2.86
C LEU A 127 7.56 25.17 -2.87
N LEU A 128 8.70 25.33 -3.54
CA LEU A 128 9.75 24.33 -3.55
C LEU A 128 10.33 24.11 -2.15
N LYS A 129 10.62 25.21 -1.43
CA LYS A 129 11.11 25.17 -0.06
C LYS A 129 10.10 24.52 0.87
N GLU A 130 8.81 24.88 0.75
CA GLU A 130 7.73 24.28 1.51
C GLU A 130 7.61 22.77 1.23
N TYR A 131 7.64 22.37 -0.03
CA TYR A 131 7.62 20.96 -0.44
C TYR A 131 8.79 20.17 0.15
N LEU A 132 10.01 20.71 0.09
CA LEU A 132 11.22 20.05 0.58
C LEU A 132 11.33 20.02 2.11
N THR A 133 10.79 21.04 2.80
CA THR A 133 10.95 21.15 4.27
C THR A 133 9.79 20.56 5.05
N LYS A 134 8.56 20.64 4.54
CA LYS A 134 7.37 20.13 5.22
C LYS A 134 7.05 18.68 4.87
N ASN A 135 7.62 18.17 3.79
CA ASN A 135 7.34 16.81 3.36
C ASN A 135 8.31 15.85 4.06
N ILE A 136 7.86 15.22 5.12
CA ILE A 136 8.59 14.17 5.87
C ILE A 136 9.04 13.03 4.93
N ILE A 137 8.39 12.91 3.79
CA ILE A 137 8.55 11.89 2.76
C ILE A 137 9.45 12.38 1.61
N SER A 138 10.12 13.53 1.76
CA SER A 138 10.95 14.13 0.70
C SER A 138 12.07 13.23 0.18
N LYS A 139 12.51 12.26 0.98
CA LYS A 139 13.50 11.23 0.64
C LYS A 139 12.89 9.94 0.10
N CYS A 140 11.56 9.85 0.04
CA CYS A 140 10.88 8.66 -0.40
C CYS A 140 10.37 8.82 -1.83
N ILE A 141 10.23 7.72 -2.53
CA ILE A 141 9.63 7.62 -3.85
C ILE A 141 8.46 6.64 -3.80
N ALA A 142 7.41 6.90 -4.57
CA ALA A 142 6.35 5.92 -4.74
C ALA A 142 6.88 4.70 -5.52
N SER A 143 6.52 3.50 -5.09
CA SER A 143 6.98 2.24 -5.69
C SER A 143 6.69 2.17 -7.20
N CYS A 144 5.54 2.66 -7.64
CA CYS A 144 5.17 2.72 -9.06
C CYS A 144 6.10 3.66 -9.90
N GLN A 145 6.67 4.70 -9.29
CA GLN A 145 7.66 5.55 -9.95
C GLN A 145 9.05 4.89 -9.96
N LEU A 146 9.38 4.14 -8.90
CA LEU A 146 10.64 3.44 -8.80
C LEU A 146 10.78 2.35 -9.86
N GLU A 147 9.71 1.64 -10.20
CA GLU A 147 9.71 0.59 -11.22
C GLU A 147 10.37 1.07 -12.52
N SER A 148 9.96 2.23 -13.03
CA SER A 148 10.53 2.81 -14.25
C SER A 148 12.04 3.10 -14.14
N LEU A 149 12.48 3.56 -12.97
CA LEU A 149 13.92 3.83 -12.72
C LEU A 149 14.73 2.53 -12.63
N LEU A 150 14.18 1.50 -12.00
CA LEU A 150 14.83 0.20 -11.89
C LEU A 150 15.01 -0.45 -13.26
N MET A 151 14.01 -0.35 -14.14
CA MET A 151 14.07 -0.88 -15.50
C MET A 151 15.13 -0.19 -16.35
N VAL A 152 15.29 1.14 -16.22
CA VAL A 152 16.35 1.87 -16.95
C VAL A 152 17.73 1.38 -16.53
N LYS A 153 17.93 1.09 -15.25
CA LYS A 153 19.22 0.60 -14.73
C LYS A 153 19.40 -0.92 -14.91
N ASN A 154 18.33 -1.66 -15.01
CA ASN A 154 18.31 -3.12 -15.13
C ASN A 154 17.41 -3.54 -16.30
N PRO A 155 17.92 -3.44 -17.55
CA PRO A 155 17.13 -3.71 -18.76
C PRO A 155 16.57 -5.14 -18.86
N GLN A 156 17.06 -6.07 -18.03
CA GLN A 156 16.54 -7.44 -17.93
C GLN A 156 15.20 -7.52 -17.20
N LEU A 157 14.82 -6.50 -16.42
CA LEU A 157 13.53 -6.47 -15.76
C LEU A 157 12.41 -6.27 -16.79
N ASN A 158 11.36 -7.06 -16.68
CA ASN A 158 10.19 -6.92 -17.54
C ASN A 158 9.17 -5.95 -16.94
N ILE A 159 8.43 -5.25 -17.81
CA ILE A 159 7.30 -4.42 -17.39
C ILE A 159 6.22 -5.32 -16.79
N THR A 160 5.71 -4.93 -15.61
CA THR A 160 4.57 -5.60 -15.02
C THR A 160 3.28 -5.07 -15.62
N THR A 161 2.55 -5.91 -16.35
CA THR A 161 1.24 -5.57 -16.92
C THR A 161 0.21 -6.64 -16.58
N GLY A 162 -0.96 -6.22 -16.13
CA GLY A 162 -2.03 -7.15 -15.74
C GLY A 162 -1.79 -7.82 -14.39
N LEU A 163 -1.99 -9.14 -14.31
CA LEU A 163 -1.63 -9.93 -13.13
C LEU A 163 -0.11 -10.07 -13.06
N VAL A 164 0.43 -9.73 -11.92
CA VAL A 164 1.88 -9.76 -11.68
C VAL A 164 2.33 -11.20 -11.48
N ASP A 165 3.36 -11.63 -12.23
CA ASP A 165 4.01 -12.91 -12.02
C ASP A 165 4.81 -12.89 -10.72
N TYR A 166 4.67 -13.94 -9.91
CA TYR A 166 5.37 -14.05 -8.63
C TYR A 166 6.90 -14.02 -8.79
N ASN A 167 7.44 -14.68 -9.82
CA ASN A 167 8.88 -14.68 -10.08
C ASN A 167 9.38 -13.27 -10.42
N GLN A 168 8.59 -12.54 -11.19
CA GLN A 168 8.88 -11.14 -11.52
C GLN A 168 8.92 -10.26 -10.27
N VAL A 169 8.01 -10.47 -9.31
CA VAL A 169 8.08 -9.78 -8.01
C VAL A 169 9.37 -10.09 -7.27
N LEU A 170 9.82 -11.35 -7.27
CA LEU A 170 11.07 -11.72 -6.63
C LEU A 170 12.30 -11.08 -7.30
N GLU A 171 12.30 -10.96 -8.63
CA GLU A 171 13.36 -10.25 -9.36
C GLU A 171 13.43 -8.78 -8.94
N TYR A 172 12.30 -8.07 -8.89
CA TYR A 172 12.25 -6.69 -8.41
C TYR A 172 12.72 -6.56 -6.97
N ILE A 173 12.29 -7.46 -6.08
CA ILE A 173 12.74 -7.46 -4.67
C ILE A 173 14.26 -7.66 -4.59
N SER A 174 14.83 -8.55 -5.41
CA SER A 174 16.28 -8.76 -5.44
C SER A 174 17.01 -7.47 -5.82
N VAL A 175 16.59 -6.81 -6.90
CA VAL A 175 17.20 -5.56 -7.36
C VAL A 175 17.04 -4.43 -6.33
N ILE A 176 15.89 -4.33 -5.66
CA ILE A 176 15.64 -3.36 -4.58
C ILE A 176 16.62 -3.60 -3.41
N ASN A 177 16.82 -4.86 -3.03
CA ASN A 177 17.76 -5.22 -1.96
C ASN A 177 19.21 -4.94 -2.35
N ASP A 178 19.62 -5.26 -3.57
CA ASP A 178 20.98 -4.99 -4.08
C ASP A 178 21.31 -3.48 -4.11
N LEU A 179 20.28 -2.66 -4.30
CA LEU A 179 20.40 -1.20 -4.25
C LEU A 179 20.22 -0.61 -2.85
N GLU A 180 20.09 -1.45 -1.82
CA GLU A 180 19.86 -1.04 -0.42
C GLU A 180 18.63 -0.13 -0.21
N ILE A 181 17.67 -0.18 -1.13
CA ILE A 181 16.42 0.55 -1.02
C ILE A 181 15.55 -0.10 0.07
N LYS A 182 15.02 0.70 0.97
CA LYS A 182 14.25 0.23 2.13
C LYS A 182 12.81 0.73 2.08
N SER A 183 11.95 0.09 2.84
CA SER A 183 10.64 0.68 3.11
C SER A 183 10.79 2.03 3.81
N SER A 184 9.90 2.97 3.54
CA SER A 184 9.85 4.22 4.30
C SER A 184 9.56 3.96 5.78
N THR A 185 9.84 4.94 6.62
CA THR A 185 9.36 4.95 8.01
C THR A 185 7.84 4.86 8.03
N PHE A 186 7.27 4.18 9.02
CA PHE A 186 5.82 4.09 9.17
C PHE A 186 5.20 5.49 9.26
N HIS A 187 4.28 5.76 8.37
CA HIS A 187 3.65 7.06 8.21
C HIS A 187 2.19 6.90 7.78
N LEU A 188 1.43 7.97 7.94
CA LEU A 188 0.10 8.12 7.36
C LEU A 188 -0.02 9.56 6.84
N GLY A 189 0.03 9.74 5.53
CA GLY A 189 0.27 11.06 4.95
C GLY A 189 1.57 11.66 5.49
N ASN A 190 1.50 12.87 6.07
CA ASN A 190 2.65 13.53 6.71
C ASN A 190 2.81 13.20 8.20
N TYR A 191 1.98 12.34 8.75
CA TYR A 191 2.06 11.93 10.15
C TYR A 191 3.01 10.74 10.30
N LEU A 192 4.10 10.91 11.07
CA LEU A 192 5.03 9.83 11.41
C LEU A 192 4.53 9.05 12.62
N LEU A 193 4.39 7.74 12.45
CA LEU A 193 4.06 6.87 13.57
C LEU A 193 5.32 6.59 14.40
N ARG A 194 5.25 6.92 15.69
CA ARG A 194 6.30 6.57 16.66
C ARG A 194 5.98 5.19 17.22
N ILE A 195 6.74 4.19 16.81
CA ILE A 195 6.71 2.88 17.47
C ILE A 195 7.61 3.01 18.69
N ASN A 196 7.00 3.12 19.88
CA ASN A 196 7.76 3.02 21.12
C ASN A 196 8.22 1.57 21.22
N ASN A 197 9.51 1.34 21.06
CA ASN A 197 10.10 0.06 21.43
C ASN A 197 9.99 -0.03 22.96
N SER A 198 8.96 -0.72 23.44
CA SER A 198 8.81 -1.11 24.85
C SER A 198 9.69 -2.31 25.16
#